data_e93af49e3e6ed0938e11ce36d6e0d1a6
#
_entry.id   e93af49e3e6ed0938e11ce36d6e0d1a6
#
_cell.length_a   1.000
_cell.length_b   1.000
_cell.length_c   1.000
_cell.angle_alpha   90.00
_cell.angle_beta   90.00
_cell.angle_gamma   90.00
#
_symmetry.space_group_name_H-M   'P 1'
#
loop_
_entity.id
_entity.type
_entity.pdbx_description
1 polymer ?
#
loop_
_entity_poly.entity_id
_entity_poly.type
_entity_poly.pdbx_seq_one_letter_code
_entity_poly.pdbx_strand_id
1 'polypeptide(L)'
;MEIRLKRTKHQCPYCGSTSVTVEPVRSRRIRGEPLGCCRKVVLEFTIHRLYCRRCHHREMEHIPFLSHPKARLTKALERTILKLRPHMSIQALANYYDLRWHTIKELEKKHLKKKYSRIPTWNRSKYGPTYCARRALILPSNGTWYSPLCVM
;
A
#
# COMPACT_ATOMS: atom_id res chain seq x y z
N MET A 1 20.42 -6.75 -15.89
CA MET A 1 19.34 -6.75 -16.88
C MET A 1 18.69 -5.38 -16.85
N GLU A 2 18.81 -4.62 -17.93
CA GLU A 2 18.23 -3.29 -18.06
C GLU A 2 16.85 -3.42 -18.73
N ILE A 3 15.79 -2.99 -18.05
CA ILE A 3 14.43 -3.00 -18.60
C ILE A 3 14.06 -1.56 -18.91
N ARG A 4 13.97 -1.23 -20.19
CA ARG A 4 13.48 0.06 -20.67
C ARG A 4 11.97 -0.01 -20.89
N LEU A 5 11.24 0.87 -20.22
CA LEU A 5 9.82 1.00 -20.43
C LEU A 5 9.54 1.71 -21.77
N LYS A 6 8.92 0.97 -22.70
CA LYS A 6 8.41 1.57 -23.94
C LYS A 6 7.19 2.41 -23.57
N ARG A 7 7.31 3.74 -23.68
CA ARG A 7 6.22 4.65 -23.33
C ARG A 7 5.23 4.72 -24.48
N THR A 8 3.98 4.54 -24.13
CA THR A 8 2.83 4.78 -24.99
C THR A 8 2.49 6.28 -25.01
N LYS A 9 1.65 6.66 -25.98
CA LYS A 9 1.22 8.06 -26.19
C LYS A 9 0.69 8.67 -24.89
N HIS A 10 1.20 9.86 -24.54
CA HIS A 10 0.70 10.63 -23.42
C HIS A 10 -0.67 11.22 -23.76
N GLN A 11 -1.62 11.12 -22.84
CA GLN A 11 -2.96 11.68 -22.95
C GLN A 11 -3.25 12.55 -21.73
N CYS A 12 -3.99 13.61 -21.92
CA CYS A 12 -4.45 14.45 -20.82
C CYS A 12 -5.47 13.69 -19.96
N PRO A 13 -5.28 13.56 -18.63
CA PRO A 13 -6.23 12.85 -17.76
C PRO A 13 -7.60 13.53 -17.64
N TYR A 14 -7.70 14.84 -17.98
CA TYR A 14 -8.94 15.61 -17.88
C TYR A 14 -9.78 15.60 -19.15
N CYS A 15 -9.17 15.88 -20.30
CA CYS A 15 -9.91 16.02 -21.55
C CYS A 15 -9.61 14.93 -22.59
N GLY A 16 -8.74 13.95 -22.27
CA GLY A 16 -8.35 12.87 -23.16
C GLY A 16 -7.53 13.30 -24.40
N SER A 17 -7.22 14.59 -24.55
CA SER A 17 -6.47 15.10 -25.69
C SER A 17 -5.06 14.54 -25.73
N THR A 18 -4.57 14.22 -26.93
CA THR A 18 -3.19 13.82 -27.18
C THR A 18 -2.25 15.01 -27.41
N SER A 19 -2.82 16.24 -27.52
CA SER A 19 -2.03 17.47 -27.66
C SER A 19 -1.44 17.91 -26.32
N VAL A 20 -0.42 17.16 -25.86
CA VAL A 20 0.26 17.39 -24.58
C VAL A 20 1.73 17.69 -24.82
N THR A 21 2.26 18.70 -24.12
CA THR A 21 3.69 18.94 -24.00
C THR A 21 4.22 18.17 -22.82
N VAL A 22 5.33 17.45 -23.00
CA VAL A 22 5.92 16.54 -22.01
C VAL A 22 7.26 17.12 -21.55
N GLU A 23 7.37 17.41 -20.26
CA GLU A 23 8.60 17.92 -19.63
C GLU A 23 9.16 16.87 -18.67
N PRO A 24 10.44 16.45 -18.81
CA PRO A 24 11.09 15.59 -17.83
C PRO A 24 11.31 16.37 -16.52
N VAL A 25 10.89 15.79 -15.38
CA VAL A 25 11.03 16.45 -14.07
C VAL A 25 12.17 15.82 -13.28
N ARG A 26 12.18 14.50 -13.12
CA ARG A 26 13.20 13.79 -12.33
C ARG A 26 13.25 12.31 -12.66
N SER A 27 14.41 11.72 -12.46
CA SER A 27 14.58 10.26 -12.43
C SER A 27 14.17 9.69 -11.07
N ARG A 28 13.59 8.51 -11.07
CA ARG A 28 13.22 7.76 -9.87
C ARG A 28 13.64 6.31 -9.98
N ARG A 29 14.06 5.80 -8.81
CA ARG A 29 14.35 4.37 -8.60
C ARG A 29 13.31 3.79 -7.66
N ILE A 30 12.69 2.69 -8.05
CA ILE A 30 11.72 1.96 -7.25
C ILE A 30 12.03 0.47 -7.23
N ARG A 31 11.56 -0.21 -6.19
CA ARG A 31 11.71 -1.66 -6.09
C ARG A 31 10.59 -2.34 -6.86
N GLY A 32 11.00 -3.24 -7.76
CA GLY A 32 10.12 -4.14 -8.51
C GLY A 32 9.97 -5.51 -7.87
N GLU A 33 9.05 -6.31 -8.40
CA GLU A 33 8.91 -7.72 -8.05
C GLU A 33 10.16 -8.50 -8.50
N PRO A 34 10.60 -9.51 -7.74
CA PRO A 34 11.67 -10.42 -8.17
C PRO A 34 11.34 -11.07 -9.51
N LEU A 35 12.33 -11.18 -10.37
CA LEU A 35 12.21 -11.82 -11.70
C LEU A 35 13.19 -12.98 -11.81
N GLY A 36 12.68 -14.19 -11.97
CA GLY A 36 13.50 -15.40 -12.04
C GLY A 36 14.42 -15.54 -10.83
N CYS A 37 15.73 -15.69 -11.06
CA CYS A 37 16.75 -15.80 -10.02
C CYS A 37 17.11 -14.45 -9.36
N CYS A 38 16.68 -13.31 -9.92
CA CYS A 38 17.02 -11.99 -9.42
C CYS A 38 16.10 -11.55 -8.29
N ARG A 39 16.54 -11.67 -7.02
CA ARG A 39 15.79 -11.21 -5.85
C ARG A 39 15.60 -9.70 -5.79
N LYS A 40 16.54 -8.93 -6.34
CA LYS A 40 16.55 -7.47 -6.26
C LYS A 40 16.39 -6.87 -7.64
N VAL A 41 15.16 -6.44 -7.95
CA VAL A 41 14.85 -5.71 -9.17
C VAL A 41 14.63 -4.25 -8.83
N VAL A 42 15.34 -3.36 -9.50
CA VAL A 42 15.20 -1.91 -9.38
C VAL A 42 14.80 -1.38 -10.75
N LEU A 43 13.67 -0.69 -10.79
CA LEU A 43 13.20 0.00 -11.98
C LEU A 43 13.63 1.46 -11.90
N GLU A 44 14.34 1.92 -12.93
CA GLU A 44 14.73 3.32 -13.08
C GLU A 44 13.97 3.93 -14.24
N PHE A 45 13.32 5.07 -14.01
CA PHE A 45 12.55 5.78 -15.03
C PHE A 45 12.44 7.26 -14.70
N THR A 46 12.23 8.08 -15.72
CA THR A 46 12.00 9.52 -15.58
C THR A 46 10.51 9.80 -15.46
N ILE A 47 10.11 10.61 -14.50
CA ILE A 47 8.75 11.12 -14.36
C ILE A 47 8.63 12.39 -15.19
N HIS A 48 7.52 12.50 -15.90
CA HIS A 48 7.22 13.65 -16.72
C HIS A 48 6.06 14.46 -16.13
N ARG A 49 6.11 15.76 -16.39
CA ARG A 49 4.99 16.66 -16.23
C ARG A 49 4.33 16.84 -17.58
N LEU A 50 3.00 16.72 -17.60
CA LEU A 50 2.19 16.88 -18.79
C LEU A 50 1.52 18.25 -18.74
N TYR A 51 1.60 19.01 -19.82
CA TYR A 51 0.86 20.23 -20.04
C TYR A 51 -0.08 20.05 -21.22
N CYS A 52 -1.37 20.14 -21.01
CA CYS A 52 -2.36 20.03 -22.08
C CYS A 52 -2.57 21.37 -22.77
N ARG A 53 -2.41 21.43 -24.09
CA ARG A 53 -2.66 22.64 -24.88
C ARG A 53 -4.12 22.95 -25.05
N ARG A 54 -5.03 21.94 -24.89
CA ARG A 54 -6.48 22.11 -25.07
C ARG A 54 -7.18 22.66 -23.84
N CYS A 55 -6.92 22.10 -22.66
CA CYS A 55 -7.56 22.49 -21.40
C CYS A 55 -6.63 23.26 -20.45
N HIS A 56 -5.39 23.53 -20.85
CA HIS A 56 -4.36 24.24 -20.10
C HIS A 56 -4.03 23.64 -18.73
N HIS A 57 -4.43 22.38 -18.49
CA HIS A 57 -4.18 21.69 -17.25
C HIS A 57 -2.75 21.14 -17.18
N ARG A 58 -2.12 21.27 -15.99
CA ARG A 58 -0.77 20.73 -15.70
C ARG A 58 -0.88 19.61 -14.67
N GLU A 59 -0.41 18.41 -15.02
CA GLU A 59 -0.47 17.24 -14.16
C GLU A 59 0.81 16.41 -14.28
N MET A 60 1.10 15.60 -13.25
CA MET A 60 2.17 14.62 -13.33
C MET A 60 1.69 13.38 -14.08
N GLU A 61 2.57 12.80 -14.89
CA GLU A 61 2.29 11.56 -15.61
C GLU A 61 1.80 10.46 -14.66
N HIS A 62 0.67 9.84 -15.02
CA HIS A 62 0.17 8.67 -14.30
C HIS A 62 0.94 7.42 -14.70
N ILE A 63 1.61 6.80 -13.73
CA ILE A 63 2.41 5.60 -13.95
C ILE A 63 1.61 4.37 -13.50
N PRO A 64 1.19 3.49 -14.43
CA PRO A 64 0.21 2.43 -14.16
C PRO A 64 0.69 1.36 -13.16
N PHE A 65 2.02 1.13 -13.10
CA PHE A 65 2.60 0.14 -12.17
C PHE A 65 2.87 0.68 -10.76
N LEU A 66 2.58 1.96 -10.47
CA LEU A 66 2.64 2.53 -9.13
C LEU A 66 1.27 2.59 -8.49
N SER A 67 1.18 2.30 -7.19
CA SER A 67 -0.06 2.42 -6.40
C SER A 67 -0.45 3.88 -6.15
N HIS A 68 0.56 4.75 -6.02
CA HIS A 68 0.39 6.20 -5.89
C HIS A 68 1.68 6.93 -6.34
N PRO A 69 1.63 8.24 -6.65
CA PRO A 69 2.76 8.99 -7.20
C PRO A 69 4.05 8.96 -6.34
N LYS A 70 3.93 8.79 -5.03
CA LYS A 70 5.06 8.72 -4.09
C LYS A 70 5.44 7.27 -3.72
N ALA A 71 4.84 6.24 -4.34
CA ALA A 71 5.14 4.86 -4.04
C ALA A 71 6.62 4.52 -4.30
N ARG A 72 7.24 3.74 -3.40
CA ARG A 72 8.62 3.25 -3.51
C ARG A 72 8.68 1.81 -4.03
N LEU A 73 7.54 1.15 -4.08
CA LEU A 73 7.36 -0.22 -4.55
C LEU A 73 6.42 -0.23 -5.74
N THR A 74 6.55 -1.24 -6.59
CA THR A 74 5.56 -1.49 -7.64
C THR A 74 4.29 -2.09 -7.04
N LYS A 75 3.14 -1.89 -7.70
CA LYS A 75 1.86 -2.53 -7.34
C LYS A 75 1.97 -4.07 -7.26
N ALA A 76 2.76 -4.67 -8.16
CA ALA A 76 2.98 -6.11 -8.17
C ALA A 76 3.66 -6.55 -6.87
N LEU A 77 4.80 -5.95 -6.51
CA LEU A 77 5.52 -6.27 -5.29
C LEU A 77 4.68 -6.01 -4.03
N GLU A 78 3.93 -4.90 -3.98
CA GLU A 78 3.01 -4.63 -2.86
C GLU A 78 1.98 -5.74 -2.68
N ARG A 79 1.38 -6.23 -3.79
CA ARG A 79 0.40 -7.33 -3.75
C ARG A 79 1.02 -8.64 -3.29
N THR A 80 2.21 -8.97 -3.77
CA THR A 80 2.94 -10.20 -3.40
C THR A 80 3.31 -10.18 -1.92
N ILE A 81 3.81 -9.08 -1.39
CA ILE A 81 4.10 -8.91 0.03
C ILE A 81 2.82 -9.11 0.87
N LEU A 82 1.70 -8.49 0.49
CA LEU A 82 0.44 -8.61 1.21
C LEU A 82 -0.15 -10.03 1.16
N LYS A 83 0.06 -10.78 0.06
CA LYS A 83 -0.34 -12.19 -0.04
C LYS A 83 0.49 -13.09 0.88
N LEU A 84 1.79 -12.83 1.01
CA LEU A 84 2.70 -13.63 1.84
C LEU A 84 2.60 -13.27 3.33
N ARG A 85 2.07 -12.09 3.67
CA ARG A 85 2.02 -11.59 5.05
C ARG A 85 1.31 -12.52 6.05
N PRO A 86 0.22 -13.24 5.70
CA PRO A 86 -0.40 -14.21 6.62
C PRO A 86 0.53 -15.39 6.98
N HIS A 87 1.47 -15.73 6.10
CA HIS A 87 2.34 -16.90 6.24
C HIS A 87 3.75 -16.58 6.77
N MET A 88 4.14 -15.29 6.74
CA MET A 88 5.48 -14.86 7.12
C MET A 88 5.44 -13.63 8.04
N SER A 89 6.40 -13.56 8.97
CA SER A 89 6.56 -12.37 9.81
C SER A 89 7.02 -11.14 8.99
N ILE A 90 6.79 -9.93 9.50
CA ILE A 90 7.26 -8.68 8.86
C ILE A 90 8.78 -8.71 8.71
N GLN A 91 9.49 -9.22 9.72
CA GLN A 91 10.94 -9.30 9.70
C GLN A 91 11.45 -10.29 8.63
N ALA A 92 10.82 -11.46 8.50
CA ALA A 92 11.17 -12.43 7.48
C ALA A 92 10.97 -11.87 6.06
N LEU A 93 9.85 -11.17 5.82
CA LEU A 93 9.59 -10.50 4.55
C LEU A 93 10.59 -9.36 4.28
N ALA A 94 10.95 -8.58 5.30
CA ALA A 94 11.94 -7.52 5.19
C ALA A 94 13.30 -8.07 4.75
N ASN A 95 13.75 -9.15 5.38
CA ASN A 95 15.01 -9.82 5.03
C ASN A 95 14.95 -10.47 3.64
N TYR A 96 13.82 -11.14 3.30
CA TYR A 96 13.65 -11.82 2.02
C TYR A 96 13.71 -10.85 0.82
N TYR A 97 12.99 -9.71 0.92
CA TYR A 97 12.93 -8.69 -0.14
C TYR A 97 14.00 -7.61 -0.02
N ASP A 98 14.87 -7.67 0.99
CA ASP A 98 15.86 -6.61 1.28
C ASP A 98 15.17 -5.23 1.35
N LEU A 99 14.11 -5.17 2.16
CA LEU A 99 13.32 -3.97 2.42
C LEU A 99 13.41 -3.58 3.89
N ARG A 100 13.20 -2.30 4.18
CA ARG A 100 13.12 -1.85 5.58
C ARG A 100 11.83 -2.37 6.22
N TRP A 101 11.92 -2.89 7.44
CA TRP A 101 10.80 -3.35 8.24
C TRP A 101 9.62 -2.36 8.28
N HIS A 102 9.91 -1.06 8.47
CA HIS A 102 8.91 -0.01 8.44
C HIS A 102 8.13 0.08 7.11
N THR A 103 8.77 -0.21 5.99
CA THR A 103 8.11 -0.18 4.67
C THR A 103 7.00 -1.22 4.59
N ILE A 104 7.26 -2.44 5.07
CA ILE A 104 6.28 -3.54 5.07
C ILE A 104 5.17 -3.25 6.08
N LYS A 105 5.53 -2.79 7.29
CA LYS A 105 4.56 -2.40 8.32
C LYS A 105 3.59 -1.31 7.82
N GLU A 106 4.09 -0.26 7.20
CA GLU A 106 3.24 0.81 6.67
C GLU A 106 2.37 0.35 5.49
N LEU A 107 2.89 -0.55 4.65
CA LEU A 107 2.11 -1.18 3.59
C LEU A 107 0.94 -1.99 4.16
N GLU A 108 1.20 -2.86 5.14
CA GLU A 108 0.18 -3.64 5.83
C GLU A 108 -0.86 -2.74 6.52
N LYS A 109 -0.41 -1.72 7.25
CA LYS A 109 -1.27 -0.75 7.93
C LYS A 109 -2.23 -0.04 6.96
N LYS A 110 -1.72 0.40 5.79
CA LYS A 110 -2.55 1.01 4.74
C LYS A 110 -3.56 0.02 4.19
N HIS A 111 -3.14 -1.23 3.94
CA HIS A 111 -4.03 -2.28 3.47
C HIS A 111 -5.15 -2.58 4.45
N LEU A 112 -4.82 -2.75 5.73
CA LEU A 112 -5.78 -3.00 6.80
C LEU A 112 -6.76 -1.83 6.97
N LYS A 113 -6.27 -0.59 6.97
CA LYS A 113 -7.13 0.59 7.00
C LYS A 113 -8.13 0.59 5.85
N LYS A 114 -7.69 0.30 4.61
CA LYS A 114 -8.57 0.24 3.46
C LYS A 114 -9.58 -0.92 3.55
N LYS A 115 -9.14 -2.10 4.01
CA LYS A 115 -9.99 -3.29 4.15
C LYS A 115 -11.07 -3.08 5.21
N TYR A 116 -10.72 -2.47 6.35
CA TYR A 116 -11.60 -2.31 7.50
C TYR A 116 -12.23 -0.91 7.64
N SER A 117 -11.95 0.02 6.73
CA SER A 117 -12.57 1.35 6.72
C SER A 117 -14.10 1.32 6.54
N ARG A 118 -14.64 0.23 6.00
CA ARG A 118 -16.09 0.02 5.80
C ARG A 118 -16.76 -0.71 6.96
N ILE A 119 -15.99 -1.14 7.97
CA ILE A 119 -16.60 -1.70 9.19
C ILE A 119 -17.19 -0.53 9.93
N PRO A 120 -18.53 -0.50 10.16
CA PRO A 120 -19.15 0.55 10.95
C PRO A 120 -18.42 0.64 12.28
N THR A 121 -17.93 1.83 12.62
CA THR A 121 -17.37 2.04 13.95
C THR A 121 -18.44 1.63 14.94
N TRP A 122 -18.12 0.64 15.78
CA TRP A 122 -19.00 0.19 16.86
C TRP A 122 -19.48 1.43 17.62
N ASN A 123 -20.79 1.70 17.52
CA ASN A 123 -21.35 2.93 18.06
C ASN A 123 -21.38 2.81 19.59
N ARG A 124 -20.34 3.34 20.22
CA ARG A 124 -20.12 3.34 21.69
C ARG A 124 -21.32 3.91 22.45
N SER A 125 -22.17 4.69 21.78
CA SER A 125 -23.36 5.31 22.38
C SER A 125 -24.52 4.34 22.60
N LYS A 126 -24.55 3.19 21.90
CA LYS A 126 -25.63 2.17 22.09
C LYS A 126 -25.36 1.21 23.24
N TYR A 127 -24.15 1.12 23.70
CA TYR A 127 -23.74 0.25 24.81
C TYR A 127 -23.05 1.15 25.83
N GLY A 128 -23.78 1.65 26.82
CA GLY A 128 -23.28 2.55 27.84
C GLY A 128 -22.02 2.03 28.57
N PRO A 129 -21.32 2.90 29.31
CA PRO A 129 -20.02 2.60 29.95
C PRO A 129 -20.06 1.39 30.90
N THR A 130 -21.23 0.93 31.30
CA THR A 130 -21.41 -0.24 32.20
C THR A 130 -21.01 -1.59 31.60
N TYR A 131 -20.98 -1.74 30.24
CA TYR A 131 -20.66 -3.04 29.64
C TYR A 131 -19.16 -3.32 29.61
N CYS A 132 -18.31 -2.29 29.53
CA CYS A 132 -16.85 -2.48 29.60
C CYS A 132 -16.32 -2.61 31.04
N ALA A 133 -16.95 -1.96 32.01
CA ALA A 133 -16.49 -1.97 33.40
C ALA A 133 -16.67 -3.33 34.09
N ARG A 134 -17.68 -4.13 33.71
CA ARG A 134 -17.91 -5.46 34.30
C ARG A 134 -16.90 -6.53 33.81
N ARG A 135 -16.22 -6.29 32.69
CA ARG A 135 -15.22 -7.25 32.17
C ARG A 135 -13.79 -7.00 32.66
N ALA A 136 -13.53 -5.83 33.26
CA ALA A 136 -12.22 -5.45 33.78
C ALA A 136 -11.97 -5.82 35.26
N LEU A 137 -13.00 -6.32 35.98
CA LEU A 137 -12.91 -6.56 37.42
C LEU A 137 -12.79 -8.05 37.81
N ILE A 138 -12.56 -8.96 36.86
CA ILE A 138 -12.24 -10.36 37.23
C ILE A 138 -10.85 -10.68 36.66
N LEU A 139 -9.82 -10.21 37.36
CA LEU A 139 -8.50 -10.81 37.30
C LEU A 139 -8.41 -11.81 38.46
N PRO A 140 -8.44 -13.11 38.20
CA PRO A 140 -8.08 -14.07 39.22
C PRO A 140 -6.56 -13.99 39.42
N SER A 141 -6.15 -13.96 40.64
CA SER A 141 -4.75 -13.89 41.11
C SER A 141 -3.85 -15.09 40.74
N ASN A 142 -4.34 -16.01 39.92
CA ASN A 142 -3.60 -17.23 39.53
C ASN A 142 -3.72 -17.48 38.03
N GLY A 143 -3.13 -16.67 37.20
CA GLY A 143 -2.57 -16.92 35.86
C GLY A 143 -3.24 -17.90 34.86
N THR A 144 -4.45 -18.37 35.08
CA THR A 144 -5.14 -19.31 34.19
C THR A 144 -6.27 -18.63 33.41
N TRP A 145 -6.16 -18.61 32.10
CA TRP A 145 -7.17 -18.06 31.19
C TRP A 145 -8.32 -19.04 31.01
N TYR A 146 -9.49 -18.73 31.53
CA TYR A 146 -10.72 -19.42 31.15
C TYR A 146 -11.50 -18.59 30.15
N SER A 147 -11.79 -19.18 28.99
CA SER A 147 -12.75 -18.65 28.03
C SER A 147 -14.18 -18.90 28.56
N PRO A 148 -15.01 -17.88 28.80
CA PRO A 148 -16.42 -18.15 29.08
C PRO A 148 -17.14 -18.48 27.78
N LEU A 149 -17.61 -19.74 27.67
CA LEU A 149 -18.63 -20.15 26.73
C LEU A 149 -19.89 -19.31 27.00
N CYS A 150 -20.37 -18.57 25.98
CA CYS A 150 -21.73 -18.05 25.98
C CYS A 150 -22.68 -19.24 25.88
N VAL A 151 -23.37 -19.54 26.97
CA VAL A 151 -24.61 -20.33 26.94
C VAL A 151 -25.76 -19.33 26.79
N MET A 152 -26.64 -19.63 25.83
CA MET A 152 -27.89 -18.87 25.58
C MET A 152 -28.78 -18.79 26.80
#